data_3e8775d05132faabf8cacc1ecf0b429e
#
_entry.id   3e8775d05132faabf8cacc1ecf0b429e
#
_cell.length_a   1.000
_cell.length_b   1.000
_cell.length_c   1.000
_cell.angle_alpha   90.00
_cell.angle_beta   90.00
_cell.angle_gamma   90.00
#
_symmetry.space_group_name_H-M   'P 1'
#
loop_
_entity.id
_entity.type
_entity.pdbx_description
1 polymer ?
#
loop_
_entity_poly.entity_id
_entity_poly.type
_entity_poly.pdbx_seq_one_letter_code
_entity_poly.pdbx_strand_id
1 'polypeptide(L)'
;QGGKLILDNFIFDICSCKPEWKLDDLITSRVEEIIKVTNGEKVLLGLSGGVDSSVTAALLSKAIGDNLICVFVDNGLLRKNEAEEVIQTFKNEMDLNLIKVDAQKIFLRHLKGVEDPEQKRKIIGRTFIDVFDAEAAKLEDIDFLAQGTIYPDVIESSESESKEARVIKSHHNVGGLPEEMKLKLVEPLRDLFKDEVRRLGSQLNLPEIILNRHPFPGRGLGVRIPVSYTHLRAHYTRIDLV
;
A
#
# COMPACT_ATOMS: atom_id res chain seq x y z
N GLN A 1 -10.20 -4.52 -31.93
CA GLN A 1 -11.08 -3.33 -31.95
C GLN A 1 -12.56 -3.66 -31.68
N GLY A 2 -13.04 -4.92 -31.82
CA GLY A 2 -14.44 -5.31 -31.59
C GLY A 2 -14.79 -5.78 -30.18
N GLY A 3 -13.82 -6.00 -29.31
CA GLY A 3 -14.07 -6.59 -27.99
C GLY A 3 -14.97 -5.74 -27.08
N LYS A 4 -14.79 -4.42 -27.10
CA LYS A 4 -15.65 -3.50 -26.35
C LYS A 4 -17.10 -3.58 -26.80
N LEU A 5 -17.35 -3.60 -28.11
CA LEU A 5 -18.70 -3.70 -28.68
C LEU A 5 -19.40 -4.99 -28.27
N ILE A 6 -18.67 -6.12 -28.25
CA ILE A 6 -19.22 -7.40 -27.79
C ILE A 6 -19.63 -7.34 -26.31
N LEU A 7 -18.78 -6.74 -25.48
CA LEU A 7 -19.08 -6.57 -24.06
C LEU A 7 -20.24 -5.60 -23.83
N ASP A 8 -20.26 -4.46 -24.55
CA ASP A 8 -21.34 -3.48 -24.45
C ASP A 8 -22.68 -4.12 -24.83
N ASN A 9 -22.75 -4.85 -25.97
CA ASN A 9 -23.96 -5.54 -26.39
C ASN A 9 -24.38 -6.60 -25.37
N PHE A 10 -23.44 -7.37 -24.82
CA PHE A 10 -23.77 -8.38 -23.82
C PHE A 10 -24.32 -7.74 -22.54
N ILE A 11 -23.61 -6.72 -22.00
CA ILE A 11 -23.94 -6.11 -20.72
C ILE A 11 -25.24 -5.28 -20.84
N PHE A 12 -25.37 -4.44 -21.85
CA PHE A 12 -26.45 -3.47 -21.93
C PHE A 12 -27.67 -4.00 -22.70
N ASP A 13 -27.45 -4.72 -23.82
CA ASP A 13 -28.56 -5.18 -24.65
C ASP A 13 -29.10 -6.53 -24.20
N ILE A 14 -28.24 -7.48 -23.82
CA ILE A 14 -28.67 -8.84 -23.42
C ILE A 14 -29.00 -8.88 -21.93
N CYS A 15 -28.06 -8.40 -21.07
CA CYS A 15 -28.26 -8.42 -19.62
C CYS A 15 -29.10 -7.26 -19.11
N SER A 16 -29.37 -6.23 -19.92
CA SER A 16 -30.12 -5.03 -19.55
C SER A 16 -29.56 -4.30 -18.33
N CYS A 17 -28.24 -4.39 -18.11
CA CYS A 17 -27.56 -3.68 -17.02
C CYS A 17 -27.59 -2.18 -17.26
N LYS A 18 -27.79 -1.42 -16.19
CA LYS A 18 -27.72 0.04 -16.23
C LYS A 18 -26.38 0.51 -15.69
N PRO A 19 -25.74 1.53 -16.28
CA PRO A 19 -24.50 2.11 -15.76
C PRO A 19 -24.81 3.01 -14.55
N GLU A 20 -25.04 2.40 -13.38
CA GLU A 20 -25.41 3.12 -12.15
C GLU A 20 -24.20 3.47 -11.28
N TRP A 21 -23.01 2.90 -11.60
CA TRP A 21 -21.78 3.16 -10.86
C TRP A 21 -21.24 4.56 -11.15
N LYS A 22 -21.25 5.44 -10.13
CA LYS A 22 -20.74 6.81 -10.21
C LYS A 22 -19.62 6.99 -9.18
N LEU A 23 -18.48 7.42 -9.64
CA LEU A 23 -17.31 7.66 -8.79
C LEU A 23 -17.48 8.90 -7.89
N ASP A 24 -18.27 9.88 -8.34
CA ASP A 24 -18.45 11.15 -7.63
C ASP A 24 -19.13 10.99 -6.26
N ASP A 25 -20.01 10.01 -6.14
CA ASP A 25 -20.71 9.72 -4.86
C ASP A 25 -19.85 8.80 -3.95
N LEU A 26 -18.77 8.21 -4.51
CA LEU A 26 -17.99 7.20 -3.83
C LEU A 26 -17.19 7.76 -2.63
N ILE A 27 -16.62 8.94 -2.79
CA ILE A 27 -15.84 9.57 -1.69
C ILE A 27 -16.73 9.76 -0.47
N THR A 28 -17.91 10.30 -0.67
CA THR A 28 -18.86 10.57 0.42
C THR A 28 -19.27 9.27 1.10
N SER A 29 -19.67 8.26 0.32
CA SER A 29 -20.08 6.96 0.87
C SER A 29 -18.95 6.23 1.60
N ARG A 30 -17.70 6.29 1.08
CA ARG A 30 -16.55 5.69 1.75
C ARG A 30 -16.18 6.42 3.05
N VAL A 31 -16.23 7.73 3.04
CA VAL A 31 -15.98 8.54 4.25
C VAL A 31 -17.01 8.20 5.33
N GLU A 32 -18.30 8.12 4.98
CA GLU A 32 -19.36 7.74 5.92
C GLU A 32 -19.18 6.30 6.45
N GLU A 33 -18.82 5.36 5.58
CA GLU A 33 -18.54 3.97 5.95
C GLU A 33 -17.36 3.88 6.93
N ILE A 34 -16.25 4.58 6.63
CA ILE A 34 -15.07 4.63 7.51
C ILE A 34 -15.45 5.19 8.88
N ILE A 35 -16.14 6.33 8.93
CA ILE A 35 -16.59 6.95 10.19
C ILE A 35 -17.43 5.97 11.01
N LYS A 36 -18.37 5.30 10.34
CA LYS A 36 -19.27 4.33 11.00
C LYS A 36 -18.51 3.12 11.54
N VAL A 37 -17.56 2.58 10.78
CA VAL A 37 -16.80 1.39 11.16
C VAL A 37 -15.82 1.70 12.28
N THR A 38 -15.09 2.82 12.18
CA THR A 38 -14.07 3.20 13.16
C THR A 38 -14.64 3.78 14.43
N ASN A 39 -15.82 4.40 14.34
CA ASN A 39 -16.55 4.97 15.49
C ASN A 39 -15.68 5.87 16.41
N GLY A 40 -14.75 6.63 15.81
CA GLY A 40 -13.86 7.54 16.53
C GLY A 40 -12.60 6.89 17.10
N GLU A 41 -12.38 5.59 16.88
CA GLU A 41 -11.18 4.88 17.30
C GLU A 41 -10.01 5.15 16.35
N LYS A 42 -8.78 4.91 16.81
CA LYS A 42 -7.56 5.16 16.05
C LYS A 42 -7.30 4.08 15.01
N VAL A 43 -6.85 4.51 13.85
CA VAL A 43 -6.53 3.65 12.70
C VAL A 43 -5.04 3.77 12.36
N LEU A 44 -4.35 2.65 12.29
CA LEU A 44 -2.97 2.54 11.83
C LEU A 44 -2.93 2.20 10.34
N LEU A 45 -2.10 2.91 9.57
CA LEU A 45 -1.89 2.65 8.15
C LEU A 45 -0.40 2.53 7.84
N GLY A 46 0.00 1.43 7.21
CA GLY A 46 1.32 1.31 6.57
C GLY A 46 1.35 2.08 5.25
N LEU A 47 2.04 3.22 5.24
CA LEU A 47 2.17 4.06 4.05
C LEU A 47 3.40 3.64 3.25
N SER A 48 3.19 3.07 2.06
CA SER A 48 4.30 2.61 1.18
C SER A 48 4.77 3.67 0.18
N GLY A 49 4.06 4.79 0.06
CA GLY A 49 4.26 5.78 -1.01
C GLY A 49 3.72 5.35 -2.38
N GLY A 50 3.13 4.17 -2.49
CA GLY A 50 2.40 3.71 -3.67
C GLY A 50 1.00 4.34 -3.77
N VAL A 51 0.41 4.32 -4.97
CA VAL A 51 -0.90 4.94 -5.25
C VAL A 51 -1.98 4.46 -4.27
N ASP A 52 -2.08 3.15 -4.03
CA ASP A 52 -3.17 2.57 -3.23
C ASP A 52 -3.10 3.00 -1.76
N SER A 53 -1.93 2.89 -1.14
CA SER A 53 -1.73 3.35 0.24
C SER A 53 -1.91 4.87 0.37
N SER A 54 -1.57 5.63 -0.67
CA SER A 54 -1.72 7.08 -0.71
C SER A 54 -3.19 7.51 -0.79
N VAL A 55 -3.97 6.85 -1.63
CA VAL A 55 -5.42 7.11 -1.74
C VAL A 55 -6.14 6.67 -0.48
N THR A 56 -5.74 5.53 0.10
CA THR A 56 -6.24 5.07 1.41
C THR A 56 -5.96 6.11 2.49
N ALA A 57 -4.73 6.64 2.56
CA ALA A 57 -4.37 7.69 3.53
C ALA A 57 -5.22 8.95 3.37
N ALA A 58 -5.44 9.40 2.14
CA ALA A 58 -6.25 10.59 1.86
C ALA A 58 -7.74 10.40 2.24
N LEU A 59 -8.33 9.22 1.95
CA LEU A 59 -9.68 8.89 2.36
C LEU A 59 -9.82 8.85 3.89
N LEU A 60 -8.92 8.15 4.55
CA LEU A 60 -8.93 8.03 6.01
C LEU A 60 -8.71 9.38 6.68
N SER A 61 -7.76 10.18 6.21
CA SER A 61 -7.55 11.54 6.73
C SER A 61 -8.82 12.39 6.63
N LYS A 62 -9.51 12.31 5.49
CA LYS A 62 -10.79 13.02 5.29
C LYS A 62 -11.89 12.53 6.24
N ALA A 63 -11.89 11.23 6.57
CA ALA A 63 -12.91 10.61 7.40
C ALA A 63 -12.69 10.78 8.89
N ILE A 64 -11.45 10.58 9.37
CA ILE A 64 -11.13 10.47 10.80
C ILE A 64 -10.05 11.44 11.28
N GLY A 65 -9.46 12.26 10.40
CA GLY A 65 -8.50 13.31 10.77
C GLY A 65 -7.34 12.77 11.61
N ASP A 66 -7.15 13.35 12.80
CA ASP A 66 -6.03 13.06 13.73
C ASP A 66 -6.04 11.61 14.29
N ASN A 67 -7.16 10.90 14.14
CA ASN A 67 -7.23 9.48 14.52
C ASN A 67 -6.53 8.54 13.52
N LEU A 68 -6.05 9.08 12.39
CA LEU A 68 -5.20 8.33 11.46
C LEU A 68 -3.73 8.47 11.85
N ILE A 69 -3.07 7.33 12.06
CA ILE A 69 -1.62 7.26 12.26
C ILE A 69 -1.00 6.52 11.08
N CYS A 70 -0.12 7.19 10.35
CA CYS A 70 0.59 6.60 9.22
C CYS A 70 2.01 6.21 9.63
N VAL A 71 2.44 5.00 9.29
CA VAL A 71 3.82 4.53 9.49
C VAL A 71 4.46 4.33 8.12
N PHE A 72 5.54 5.05 7.86
CA PHE A 72 6.36 4.92 6.66
C PHE A 72 7.72 4.31 7.03
N VAL A 73 8.02 3.13 6.47
CA VAL A 73 9.27 2.41 6.71
C VAL A 73 10.25 2.68 5.57
N ASP A 74 11.31 3.44 5.86
CA ASP A 74 12.43 3.62 4.95
C ASP A 74 13.35 2.40 5.06
N ASN A 75 13.26 1.52 4.08
CA ASN A 75 14.00 0.26 4.02
C ASN A 75 15.38 0.40 3.34
N GLY A 76 15.76 1.59 2.87
CA GLY A 76 17.00 1.82 2.13
C GLY A 76 17.04 1.22 0.72
N LEU A 77 15.92 0.71 0.20
CA LEU A 77 15.79 0.11 -1.13
C LEU A 77 14.87 0.94 -2.03
N LEU A 78 14.46 2.11 -1.57
CA LEU A 78 13.62 3.04 -2.29
C LEU A 78 14.41 3.73 -3.41
N ARG A 79 13.69 4.44 -4.30
CA ARG A 79 14.32 5.32 -5.28
C ARG A 79 15.01 6.50 -4.57
N LYS A 80 15.94 7.13 -5.27
CA LYS A 80 16.57 8.36 -4.80
C LYS A 80 15.49 9.39 -4.44
N ASN A 81 15.62 10.00 -3.27
CA ASN A 81 14.72 11.02 -2.71
C ASN A 81 13.26 10.57 -2.49
N GLU A 82 12.93 9.29 -2.72
CA GLU A 82 11.53 8.81 -2.59
C GLU A 82 11.03 8.93 -1.14
N ALA A 83 11.88 8.67 -0.16
CA ALA A 83 11.52 8.82 1.25
C ALA A 83 11.23 10.29 1.59
N GLU A 84 12.04 11.21 1.10
CA GLU A 84 11.88 12.65 1.28
C GLU A 84 10.60 13.15 0.60
N GLU A 85 10.32 12.70 -0.63
CA GLU A 85 9.09 13.02 -1.36
C GLU A 85 7.84 12.57 -0.60
N VAL A 86 7.84 11.35 -0.07
CA VAL A 86 6.73 10.82 0.73
C VAL A 86 6.51 11.68 1.97
N ILE A 87 7.57 12.03 2.69
CA ILE A 87 7.47 12.86 3.89
C ILE A 87 6.97 14.25 3.52
N GLN A 88 7.54 14.87 2.47
CA GLN A 88 7.13 16.19 2.02
C GLN A 88 5.63 16.22 1.72
N THR A 89 5.15 15.26 0.94
CA THR A 89 3.74 15.23 0.54
C THR A 89 2.82 14.94 1.72
N PHE A 90 3.07 13.85 2.44
CA PHE A 90 2.07 13.39 3.41
C PHE A 90 2.15 14.09 4.76
N LYS A 91 3.36 14.44 5.23
CA LYS A 91 3.53 15.12 6.50
C LYS A 91 3.40 16.62 6.39
N ASN A 92 4.05 17.23 5.37
CA ASN A 92 4.16 18.69 5.30
C ASN A 92 3.03 19.34 4.48
N GLU A 93 2.57 18.70 3.38
CA GLU A 93 1.53 19.26 2.51
C GLU A 93 0.13 18.79 2.92
N MET A 94 -0.02 17.54 3.36
CA MET A 94 -1.30 16.96 3.76
C MET A 94 -1.52 16.93 5.28
N ASP A 95 -0.52 17.36 6.07
CA ASP A 95 -0.56 17.41 7.53
C ASP A 95 -0.99 16.10 8.20
N LEU A 96 -0.53 14.97 7.65
CA LEU A 96 -0.82 13.66 8.23
C LEU A 96 0.08 13.37 9.43
N ASN A 97 -0.46 12.70 10.44
CA ASN A 97 0.31 12.14 11.55
C ASN A 97 1.18 10.98 11.02
N LEU A 98 2.36 11.33 10.49
CA LEU A 98 3.28 10.41 9.82
C LEU A 98 4.52 10.13 10.68
N ILE A 99 4.68 8.85 11.05
CA ILE A 99 5.87 8.32 11.72
C ILE A 99 6.82 7.74 10.67
N LYS A 100 8.00 8.34 10.52
CA LYS A 100 9.08 7.78 9.68
C LYS A 100 9.93 6.84 10.51
N VAL A 101 10.09 5.61 10.02
CA VAL A 101 10.98 4.59 10.61
C VAL A 101 12.19 4.40 9.71
N ASP A 102 13.39 4.77 10.16
CA ASP A 102 14.64 4.45 9.46
C ASP A 102 15.07 3.02 9.79
N ALA A 103 14.78 2.10 8.88
CA ALA A 103 15.11 0.69 9.00
C ALA A 103 16.21 0.25 8.01
N GLN A 104 16.86 1.18 7.28
CA GLN A 104 17.84 0.88 6.23
C GLN A 104 18.90 -0.11 6.69
N LYS A 105 19.50 0.12 7.87
CA LYS A 105 20.55 -0.74 8.41
C LYS A 105 20.07 -2.17 8.68
N ILE A 106 18.82 -2.34 9.09
CA ILE A 106 18.22 -3.64 9.41
C ILE A 106 18.04 -4.42 8.10
N PHE A 107 17.38 -3.81 7.10
CA PHE A 107 17.15 -4.45 5.81
C PHE A 107 18.45 -4.83 5.11
N LEU A 108 19.41 -3.91 5.04
CA LEU A 108 20.68 -4.16 4.39
C LEU A 108 21.49 -5.27 5.09
N ARG A 109 21.41 -5.36 6.41
CA ARG A 109 22.07 -6.45 7.16
C ARG A 109 21.45 -7.81 6.84
N HIS A 110 20.10 -7.90 6.77
CA HIS A 110 19.41 -9.15 6.47
C HIS A 110 19.60 -9.61 5.03
N LEU A 111 19.84 -8.68 4.09
CA LEU A 111 20.09 -8.97 2.69
C LEU A 111 21.57 -9.28 2.37
N LYS A 112 22.47 -9.13 3.34
CA LYS A 112 23.89 -9.36 3.12
C LYS A 112 24.16 -10.80 2.68
N GLY A 113 24.79 -10.97 1.50
CA GLY A 113 25.13 -12.28 0.94
C GLY A 113 23.97 -13.03 0.29
N VAL A 114 22.76 -12.47 0.25
CA VAL A 114 21.61 -13.08 -0.43
C VAL A 114 21.60 -12.64 -1.87
N GLU A 115 21.63 -13.60 -2.81
CA GLU A 115 21.61 -13.34 -4.26
C GLU A 115 20.29 -13.74 -4.90
N ASP A 116 19.68 -14.83 -4.45
CA ASP A 116 18.42 -15.34 -4.98
C ASP A 116 17.26 -14.33 -4.82
N PRO A 117 16.57 -13.95 -5.90
CA PRO A 117 15.53 -12.94 -5.87
C PRO A 117 14.33 -13.32 -5.00
N GLU A 118 13.97 -14.62 -4.94
CA GLU A 118 12.84 -15.06 -4.14
C GLU A 118 13.15 -15.06 -2.65
N GLN A 119 14.37 -15.44 -2.28
CA GLN A 119 14.84 -15.29 -0.89
C GLN A 119 14.88 -13.82 -0.48
N LYS A 120 15.35 -12.92 -1.36
CA LYS A 120 15.32 -11.48 -1.11
C LYS A 120 13.88 -11.00 -0.84
N ARG A 121 12.93 -11.43 -1.65
CA ARG A 121 11.51 -11.08 -1.46
C ARG A 121 11.00 -11.50 -0.08
N LYS A 122 11.27 -12.74 0.31
CA LYS A 122 10.85 -13.28 1.61
C LYS A 122 11.48 -12.50 2.76
N ILE A 123 12.79 -12.23 2.68
CA ILE A 123 13.52 -11.48 3.71
C ILE A 123 12.98 -10.06 3.83
N ILE A 124 12.82 -9.34 2.71
CA ILE A 124 12.31 -7.96 2.72
C ILE A 124 10.90 -7.93 3.29
N GLY A 125 10.02 -8.85 2.85
CA GLY A 125 8.65 -8.90 3.35
C GLY A 125 8.60 -9.16 4.86
N ARG A 126 9.35 -10.15 5.36
CA ARG A 126 9.40 -10.45 6.78
C ARG A 126 9.99 -9.30 7.60
N THR A 127 11.12 -8.75 7.16
CA THR A 127 11.75 -7.62 7.86
C THR A 127 10.81 -6.40 7.93
N PHE A 128 10.02 -6.17 6.86
CA PHE A 128 9.03 -5.09 6.86
C PHE A 128 7.97 -5.32 7.95
N ILE A 129 7.44 -6.54 8.05
CA ILE A 129 6.46 -6.90 9.06
C ILE A 129 7.06 -6.72 10.46
N ASP A 130 8.23 -7.29 10.73
CA ASP A 130 8.91 -7.21 12.02
C ASP A 130 9.14 -5.75 12.46
N VAL A 131 9.54 -4.86 11.53
CA VAL A 131 9.76 -3.43 11.81
C VAL A 131 8.43 -2.71 12.03
N PHE A 132 7.42 -3.00 11.21
CA PHE A 132 6.10 -2.38 11.35
C PHE A 132 5.43 -2.75 12.67
N ASP A 133 5.47 -4.03 13.04
CA ASP A 133 4.92 -4.54 14.28
C ASP A 133 5.62 -3.93 15.50
N ALA A 134 6.94 -3.79 15.45
CA ALA A 134 7.71 -3.14 16.51
C ALA A 134 7.35 -1.66 16.68
N GLU A 135 6.97 -0.95 15.60
CA GLU A 135 6.48 0.42 15.70
C GLU A 135 5.02 0.47 16.17
N ALA A 136 4.17 -0.42 15.64
CA ALA A 136 2.78 -0.53 16.07
C ALA A 136 2.65 -0.81 17.58
N ALA A 137 3.52 -1.67 18.12
CA ALA A 137 3.55 -2.00 19.55
C ALA A 137 3.93 -0.82 20.48
N LYS A 138 4.49 0.27 19.94
CA LYS A 138 4.79 1.49 20.71
C LYS A 138 3.60 2.44 20.78
N LEU A 139 2.57 2.19 19.96
CA LEU A 139 1.38 3.03 19.86
C LEU A 139 0.31 2.48 20.81
N GLU A 140 -0.32 3.39 21.53
CA GLU A 140 -1.41 3.06 22.46
C GLU A 140 -2.76 3.32 21.79
N ASP A 141 -3.76 2.54 22.17
CA ASP A 141 -5.16 2.72 21.74
C ASP A 141 -5.36 2.61 20.22
N ILE A 142 -4.69 1.65 19.57
CA ILE A 142 -4.93 1.33 18.16
C ILE A 142 -5.90 0.16 18.08
N ASP A 143 -7.05 0.38 17.41
CA ASP A 143 -8.10 -0.62 17.27
C ASP A 143 -8.21 -1.15 15.83
N PHE A 144 -7.75 -0.38 14.85
CA PHE A 144 -7.89 -0.70 13.45
C PHE A 144 -6.56 -0.66 12.70
N LEU A 145 -6.42 -1.58 11.73
CA LEU A 145 -5.39 -1.57 10.71
C LEU A 145 -6.02 -1.28 9.36
N ALA A 146 -5.57 -0.24 8.68
CA ALA A 146 -6.00 0.05 7.32
C ALA A 146 -5.05 -0.56 6.29
N GLN A 147 -5.62 -1.06 5.19
CA GLN A 147 -4.87 -1.59 4.05
C GLN A 147 -5.42 -1.03 2.73
N GLY A 148 -4.51 -0.75 1.81
CA GLY A 148 -4.82 -0.32 0.45
C GLY A 148 -5.07 -1.49 -0.50
N THR A 149 -5.74 -2.54 -0.05
CA THR A 149 -6.15 -3.68 -0.87
C THR A 149 -7.11 -3.22 -1.95
N ILE A 150 -6.91 -3.63 -3.19
CA ILE A 150 -7.78 -3.34 -4.34
C ILE A 150 -8.40 -4.62 -4.89
N TYR A 151 -9.41 -4.51 -5.74
CA TYR A 151 -10.16 -5.66 -6.25
C TYR A 151 -9.28 -6.72 -6.96
N PRO A 152 -8.28 -6.37 -7.80
CA PRO A 152 -7.35 -7.36 -8.33
C PRO A 152 -6.62 -8.19 -7.28
N ASP A 153 -6.21 -7.59 -6.15
CA ASP A 153 -5.55 -8.32 -5.05
C ASP A 153 -6.49 -9.36 -4.42
N VAL A 154 -7.79 -9.04 -4.36
CA VAL A 154 -8.82 -9.95 -3.86
C VAL A 154 -8.99 -11.15 -4.79
N ILE A 155 -9.05 -10.92 -6.11
CA ILE A 155 -9.18 -12.00 -7.12
C ILE A 155 -7.95 -12.91 -7.06
N GLU A 156 -6.74 -12.35 -7.15
CA GLU A 156 -5.49 -13.12 -7.10
C GLU A 156 -5.35 -13.95 -5.82
N SER A 157 -5.84 -13.41 -4.69
CA SER A 157 -5.81 -14.13 -3.43
C SER A 157 -6.84 -15.25 -3.32
N SER A 158 -7.95 -15.20 -4.07
CA SER A 158 -9.00 -16.20 -4.07
C SER A 158 -8.65 -17.45 -4.93
N GLU A 159 -7.89 -17.24 -6.00
CA GLU A 159 -7.47 -18.33 -6.91
C GLU A 159 -6.34 -19.19 -6.33
N SER A 160 -5.67 -18.72 -5.31
CA SER A 160 -4.49 -19.36 -4.75
C SER A 160 -4.82 -20.18 -3.49
N GLU A 161 -5.50 -21.32 -3.62
CA GLU A 161 -5.64 -22.31 -2.54
C GLU A 161 -4.34 -23.07 -2.23
N SER A 162 -3.25 -22.82 -2.95
CA SER A 162 -1.95 -23.42 -2.69
C SER A 162 -1.31 -22.88 -1.40
N LYS A 163 -0.57 -23.74 -0.67
CA LYS A 163 0.14 -23.35 0.55
C LYS A 163 1.09 -22.16 0.35
N GLU A 164 1.60 -21.98 -0.88
CA GLU A 164 2.48 -20.86 -1.25
C GLU A 164 1.75 -19.52 -1.34
N ALA A 165 0.48 -19.53 -1.72
CA ALA A 165 -0.36 -18.35 -1.76
C ALA A 165 -0.82 -17.87 -0.38
N ARG A 166 -0.90 -18.76 0.61
CA ARG A 166 -1.06 -18.33 2.02
C ARG A 166 0.13 -17.50 2.48
N VAL A 167 1.33 -17.76 1.94
CA VAL A 167 2.53 -16.96 2.23
C VAL A 167 2.46 -15.60 1.52
N ILE A 168 1.85 -15.52 0.32
CA ILE A 168 1.62 -14.25 -0.38
C ILE A 168 0.51 -13.44 0.31
N LYS A 169 -0.54 -14.10 0.81
CA LYS A 169 -1.55 -13.46 1.68
C LYS A 169 -0.94 -12.80 2.93
N SER A 170 0.12 -13.38 3.49
CA SER A 170 0.85 -12.80 4.62
C SER A 170 1.66 -11.55 4.25
N HIS A 171 1.83 -11.22 2.95
CA HIS A 171 2.58 -10.04 2.52
C HIS A 171 1.71 -8.80 2.28
N HIS A 172 0.42 -8.98 2.06
CA HIS A 172 -0.59 -7.92 2.05
C HIS A 172 -1.41 -7.89 3.35
N ASN A 173 -1.52 -9.01 4.03
CA ASN A 173 -1.94 -9.04 5.41
C ASN A 173 -0.71 -8.84 6.29
N VAL A 174 -0.71 -7.85 7.14
CA VAL A 174 0.20 -7.71 8.28
C VAL A 174 -0.13 -8.85 9.25
N GLY A 175 0.15 -10.07 8.81
CA GLY A 175 -0.14 -11.30 9.58
C GLY A 175 0.92 -11.63 10.62
N GLY A 176 1.74 -10.63 10.97
CA GLY A 176 2.78 -10.71 11.98
C GLY A 176 2.51 -9.85 13.21
N LEU A 177 1.39 -9.10 13.24
CA LEU A 177 1.00 -8.42 14.47
C LEU A 177 0.88 -9.46 15.59
N PRO A 178 1.38 -9.17 16.81
CA PRO A 178 1.23 -10.06 17.94
C PRO A 178 -0.21 -10.53 18.07
N GLU A 179 -0.45 -11.82 18.34
CA GLU A 179 -1.81 -12.38 18.51
C GLU A 179 -2.63 -11.61 19.54
N GLU A 180 -1.95 -10.85 20.39
CA GLU A 180 -2.54 -9.95 21.38
C GLU A 180 -3.11 -8.66 20.78
N MET A 181 -2.61 -8.20 19.62
CA MET A 181 -3.15 -7.05 18.89
C MET A 181 -4.22 -7.52 17.88
N LYS A 182 -5.44 -7.71 18.35
CA LYS A 182 -6.61 -8.06 17.51
C LYS A 182 -7.13 -6.82 16.78
N LEU A 183 -6.31 -6.21 15.90
CA LEU A 183 -6.74 -5.07 15.11
C LEU A 183 -7.83 -5.48 14.11
N LYS A 184 -8.88 -4.70 14.05
CA LYS A 184 -9.92 -4.84 13.02
C LYS A 184 -9.43 -4.24 11.70
N LEU A 185 -9.75 -4.87 10.58
CA LEU A 185 -9.27 -4.44 9.28
C LEU A 185 -10.21 -3.43 8.62
N VAL A 186 -9.64 -2.38 8.01
CA VAL A 186 -10.34 -1.39 7.20
C VAL A 186 -9.71 -1.34 5.81
N GLU A 187 -10.48 -1.68 4.77
CA GLU A 187 -10.01 -1.78 3.38
C GLU A 187 -10.89 -0.91 2.45
N PRO A 188 -10.69 0.41 2.42
CA PRO A 188 -11.62 1.32 1.73
C PRO A 188 -11.64 1.16 0.20
N LEU A 189 -10.64 0.51 -0.39
CA LEU A 189 -10.47 0.38 -1.84
C LEU A 189 -10.74 -1.03 -2.36
N ARG A 190 -11.23 -1.94 -1.50
CA ARG A 190 -11.29 -3.38 -1.76
C ARG A 190 -12.08 -3.79 -3.01
N ASP A 191 -13.04 -3.02 -3.40
CA ASP A 191 -13.93 -3.26 -4.55
C ASP A 191 -13.59 -2.41 -5.78
N LEU A 192 -12.47 -1.66 -5.74
CA LEU A 192 -12.05 -0.76 -6.82
C LEU A 192 -10.95 -1.36 -7.69
N PHE A 193 -11.00 -1.05 -8.98
CA PHE A 193 -9.90 -1.27 -9.90
C PHE A 193 -8.87 -0.15 -9.85
N LYS A 194 -7.67 -0.42 -10.33
CA LYS A 194 -6.53 0.50 -10.26
C LYS A 194 -6.75 1.85 -10.92
N ASP A 195 -7.49 1.89 -12.02
CA ASP A 195 -7.84 3.14 -12.70
C ASP A 195 -8.89 3.95 -11.91
N GLU A 196 -9.82 3.28 -11.24
CA GLU A 196 -10.79 3.92 -10.34
C GLU A 196 -10.08 4.51 -9.12
N VAL A 197 -9.13 3.78 -8.54
CA VAL A 197 -8.29 4.28 -7.42
C VAL A 197 -7.53 5.55 -7.84
N ARG A 198 -6.96 5.60 -9.05
CA ARG A 198 -6.30 6.83 -9.54
C ARG A 198 -7.26 7.99 -9.70
N ARG A 199 -8.46 7.75 -10.27
CA ARG A 199 -9.50 8.80 -10.40
C ARG A 199 -9.94 9.30 -9.03
N LEU A 200 -10.15 8.38 -8.08
CA LEU A 200 -10.49 8.72 -6.70
C LEU A 200 -9.40 9.58 -6.06
N GLY A 201 -8.13 9.22 -6.24
CA GLY A 201 -6.99 10.00 -5.77
C GLY A 201 -6.93 11.40 -6.38
N SER A 202 -7.26 11.55 -7.67
CA SER A 202 -7.35 12.85 -8.33
C SER A 202 -8.46 13.72 -7.71
N GLN A 203 -9.61 13.16 -7.42
CA GLN A 203 -10.71 13.87 -6.74
C GLN A 203 -10.39 14.23 -5.27
N LEU A 204 -9.47 13.47 -4.66
CA LEU A 204 -8.93 13.78 -3.32
C LEU A 204 -7.76 14.77 -3.35
N ASN A 205 -7.46 15.36 -4.51
CA ASN A 205 -6.38 16.31 -4.75
C ASN A 205 -4.96 15.76 -4.45
N LEU A 206 -4.77 14.45 -4.61
CA LEU A 206 -3.41 13.90 -4.53
C LEU A 206 -2.56 14.37 -5.70
N PRO A 207 -1.26 14.68 -5.47
CA PRO A 207 -0.35 15.11 -6.53
C PRO A 207 -0.25 14.09 -7.67
N GLU A 208 -0.21 14.58 -8.92
CA GLU A 208 -0.09 13.71 -10.10
C GLU A 208 1.16 12.83 -10.07
N ILE A 209 2.24 13.30 -9.47
CA ILE A 209 3.48 12.53 -9.30
C ILE A 209 3.25 11.23 -8.50
N ILE A 210 2.29 11.21 -7.58
CA ILE A 210 1.89 10.02 -6.84
C ILE A 210 0.96 9.15 -7.69
N LEU A 211 -0.07 9.76 -8.29
CA LEU A 211 -1.10 9.06 -9.06
C LEU A 211 -0.56 8.39 -10.32
N ASN A 212 0.39 9.06 -11.01
CA ASN A 212 1.03 8.57 -12.22
C ASN A 212 2.33 7.80 -11.96
N ARG A 213 2.67 7.56 -10.70
CA ARG A 213 3.85 6.78 -10.34
C ARG A 213 3.75 5.38 -10.95
N HIS A 214 4.77 5.01 -11.73
CA HIS A 214 4.86 3.65 -12.25
C HIS A 214 4.88 2.63 -11.10
N PRO A 215 4.18 1.48 -11.27
CA PRO A 215 4.22 0.40 -10.30
C PRO A 215 5.68 0.06 -9.99
N PHE A 216 6.07 0.30 -8.77
CA PHE A 216 7.38 -0.09 -8.28
C PHE A 216 7.14 -1.26 -7.33
N PRO A 217 7.89 -2.36 -7.46
CA PRO A 217 7.69 -3.43 -6.50
C PRO A 217 7.92 -2.87 -5.10
N GLY A 218 6.93 -3.02 -4.22
CA GLY A 218 6.95 -2.51 -2.84
C GLY A 218 8.16 -2.97 -2.02
N ARG A 219 8.97 -3.83 -2.62
CA ARG A 219 10.23 -4.37 -2.10
C ARG A 219 11.48 -3.67 -2.65
N GLY A 220 11.29 -2.59 -3.41
CA GLY A 220 12.37 -1.75 -3.94
C GLY A 220 13.23 -2.41 -5.02
N LEU A 221 14.30 -1.72 -5.39
CA LEU A 221 15.28 -2.19 -6.40
C LEU A 221 16.04 -3.44 -5.95
N GLY A 222 16.16 -3.67 -4.65
CA GLY A 222 16.98 -4.74 -4.10
C GLY A 222 16.64 -6.16 -4.61
N VAL A 223 15.36 -6.39 -4.97
CA VAL A 223 14.93 -7.68 -5.54
C VAL A 223 15.41 -7.88 -6.97
N ARG A 224 15.52 -6.80 -7.76
CA ARG A 224 15.86 -6.86 -9.18
C ARG A 224 17.37 -6.93 -9.44
N ILE A 225 18.18 -6.61 -8.44
CA ILE A 225 19.65 -6.63 -8.59
C ILE A 225 20.15 -8.02 -8.19
N PRO A 226 20.67 -8.84 -9.14
CA PRO A 226 21.13 -10.20 -8.88
C PRO A 226 22.53 -10.23 -8.22
N VAL A 227 22.76 -9.40 -7.22
CA VAL A 227 24.05 -9.24 -6.55
C VAL A 227 23.88 -9.10 -5.04
N SER A 228 24.91 -9.43 -4.30
CA SER A 228 24.93 -9.30 -2.84
C SER A 228 24.94 -7.84 -2.39
N TYR A 229 24.65 -7.62 -1.12
CA TYR A 229 24.61 -6.30 -0.48
C TYR A 229 25.80 -5.38 -0.82
N THR A 230 27.03 -5.94 -0.94
CA THR A 230 28.23 -5.17 -1.24
C THR A 230 28.17 -4.47 -2.60
N HIS A 231 27.50 -5.09 -3.57
CA HIS A 231 27.28 -4.51 -4.90
C HIS A 231 26.08 -3.57 -4.95
N LEU A 232 25.04 -3.80 -4.13
CA LEU A 232 23.90 -2.88 -4.02
C LEU A 232 24.35 -1.46 -3.68
N ARG A 233 25.29 -1.32 -2.74
CA ARG A 233 25.80 -0.02 -2.33
C ARG A 233 26.65 0.67 -3.41
N ALA A 234 27.38 -0.10 -4.23
CA ALA A 234 28.17 0.43 -5.35
C ALA A 234 27.30 0.85 -6.55
N HIS A 235 26.15 0.19 -6.76
CA HIS A 235 25.21 0.52 -7.83
C HIS A 235 24.27 1.69 -7.50
N TYR A 236 24.03 1.98 -6.23
CA TYR A 236 23.26 3.15 -5.82
C TYR A 236 23.86 4.47 -6.32
N THR A 237 25.19 4.51 -6.45
CA THR A 237 25.91 5.65 -7.02
C THR A 237 25.90 5.69 -8.56
N ARG A 238 25.51 4.61 -9.24
CA ARG A 238 25.44 4.55 -10.71
C ARG A 238 24.05 4.69 -11.30
N ILE A 239 23.00 4.42 -10.53
CA ILE A 239 21.59 4.56 -10.97
C ILE A 239 21.15 6.04 -10.98
N ASP A 240 21.97 6.93 -10.48
CA ASP A 240 21.79 8.39 -10.61
C ASP A 240 21.94 8.94 -12.04
N LEU A 241 22.18 8.08 -13.05
CA LEU A 241 22.53 8.46 -14.42
C LEU A 241 21.51 8.00 -15.50
N VAL A 242 20.31 7.55 -15.13
CA VAL A 242 19.25 7.24 -16.13
C VAL A 242 17.93 7.85 -15.72
#